data_88d9ce254a728f2e7f6c9dd50498e9ca
#
_entry.id   88d9ce254a728f2e7f6c9dd50498e9ca
#
_cell.length_a   1.000
_cell.length_b   1.000
_cell.length_c   1.000
_cell.angle_alpha   90.00
_cell.angle_beta   90.00
_cell.angle_gamma   90.00
#
_symmetry.space_group_name_H-M   'P 1'
#
loop_
_entity.id
_entity.type
_entity.pdbx_description
1 polymer ?
#
loop_
_entity_poly.entity_id
_entity_poly.type
_entity_poly.pdbx_seq_one_letter_code
_entity_poly.pdbx_strand_id
1 'polypeptide(L)'
;MRRICWGLCLAANVLWPGAAMANDFEQSMATLWEVLWHQSGTPTRVVRWENDIRVRLYGVNVAVHRAHMLQALRVVTSETGVKLIDVSGQPDEQTANLTVEFMADSQLEDNQPCVTYLDFRKETRIDSATVQMRGRDAWRCAYHEAMHVMGVRGHPSGHTVLSYFPGKIDGLLPLDRIMLRAWYSPRMTGGMTPFEALPVLADELVASVPDKAAVLPLRDQFFVSTIQQMHACAHGQGDIPAVVKRSGKATAEGVRFGRGEMGYFLAIAYLEGATVPRDATEAVRWLERAATLGNRGAQAKLGAFRQ
;
A
#
# COMPACT_ATOMS: atom_id res chain seq x y z
N MET A 1 71.81 0.67 5.87
CA MET A 1 70.61 1.44 5.50
C MET A 1 69.65 0.51 4.77
N ARG A 2 68.69 -0.05 5.47
CA ARG A 2 67.61 -0.91 4.88
C ARG A 2 66.35 -0.04 4.70
N ARG A 3 65.90 0.15 3.46
CA ARG A 3 64.63 0.79 3.12
C ARG A 3 63.52 -0.25 3.20
N ILE A 4 62.58 -0.04 4.12
CA ILE A 4 61.35 -0.82 4.23
C ILE A 4 60.32 -0.12 3.35
N CYS A 5 59.91 -0.78 2.25
CA CYS A 5 58.74 -0.35 1.45
C CYS A 5 57.47 -0.85 2.13
N TRP A 6 56.64 0.07 2.58
CA TRP A 6 55.28 -0.21 3.01
C TRP A 6 54.38 -0.19 1.77
N GLY A 7 53.97 -1.39 1.35
CA GLY A 7 52.91 -1.51 0.34
C GLY A 7 51.54 -1.26 0.98
N LEU A 8 50.87 -0.17 0.64
CA LEU A 8 49.45 0.04 0.94
C LEU A 8 48.64 -0.88 0.02
N CYS A 9 48.10 -1.97 0.59
CA CYS A 9 46.99 -2.69 -0.05
C CYS A 9 45.70 -1.87 0.07
N LEU A 10 45.35 -1.12 -0.98
CA LEU A 10 44.01 -0.59 -1.18
C LEU A 10 43.08 -1.78 -1.52
N ALA A 11 42.35 -2.28 -0.51
CA ALA A 11 41.24 -3.17 -0.75
C ALA A 11 40.13 -2.37 -1.43
N ALA A 12 40.06 -2.45 -2.76
CA ALA A 12 38.91 -1.98 -3.50
C ALA A 12 37.72 -2.86 -3.12
N ASN A 13 36.78 -2.29 -2.36
CA ASN A 13 35.46 -2.89 -2.16
C ASN A 13 34.75 -2.88 -3.52
N VAL A 14 34.92 -3.93 -4.29
CA VAL A 14 34.09 -4.21 -5.47
C VAL A 14 32.72 -4.63 -4.92
N LEU A 15 31.81 -3.66 -4.76
CA LEU A 15 30.40 -3.94 -4.53
C LEU A 15 29.91 -4.74 -5.74
N TRP A 16 29.61 -6.00 -5.54
CA TRP A 16 29.04 -6.85 -6.58
C TRP A 16 27.68 -6.28 -6.98
N PRO A 17 27.41 -6.11 -8.29
CA PRO A 17 26.12 -5.60 -8.77
C PRO A 17 24.92 -6.40 -8.24
N GLY A 18 25.10 -7.68 -7.90
CA GLY A 18 24.08 -8.52 -7.31
C GLY A 18 23.68 -8.13 -5.87
N ALA A 19 24.61 -7.61 -5.06
CA ALA A 19 24.26 -7.18 -3.69
C ALA A 19 23.42 -5.90 -3.66
N ALA A 20 23.69 -4.95 -4.55
CA ALA A 20 22.86 -3.75 -4.69
C ALA A 20 21.43 -4.08 -5.15
N MET A 21 21.30 -4.97 -6.16
CA MET A 21 19.99 -5.41 -6.66
C MET A 21 19.18 -6.16 -5.61
N ALA A 22 19.83 -7.01 -4.79
CA ALA A 22 19.16 -7.73 -3.71
C ALA A 22 18.62 -6.76 -2.66
N ASN A 23 19.42 -5.77 -2.23
CA ASN A 23 19.01 -4.77 -1.26
C ASN A 23 17.84 -3.91 -1.78
N ASP A 24 17.88 -3.50 -3.04
CA ASP A 24 16.81 -2.74 -3.67
C ASP A 24 15.51 -3.55 -3.76
N PHE A 25 15.60 -4.86 -4.05
CA PHE A 25 14.46 -5.76 -4.08
C PHE A 25 13.84 -5.95 -2.69
N GLU A 26 14.64 -6.22 -1.67
CA GLU A 26 14.16 -6.38 -0.29
C GLU A 26 13.52 -5.10 0.25
N GLN A 27 14.09 -3.94 -0.06
CA GLN A 27 13.50 -2.65 0.30
C GLN A 27 12.17 -2.42 -0.42
N SER A 28 12.08 -2.79 -1.69
CA SER A 28 10.82 -2.73 -2.45
C SER A 28 9.77 -3.66 -1.87
N MET A 29 10.12 -4.90 -1.48
CA MET A 29 9.21 -5.82 -0.81
C MET A 29 8.70 -5.26 0.53
N ALA A 30 9.58 -4.67 1.34
CA ALA A 30 9.19 -4.00 2.58
C ALA A 30 8.22 -2.83 2.32
N THR A 31 8.47 -2.04 1.28
CA THR A 31 7.61 -0.93 0.86
C THR A 31 6.22 -1.42 0.42
N LEU A 32 6.16 -2.50 -0.38
CA LEU A 32 4.90 -3.12 -0.80
C LEU A 32 4.12 -3.69 0.39
N TRP A 33 4.82 -4.25 1.38
CA TRP A 33 4.19 -4.70 2.63
C TRP A 33 3.61 -3.52 3.41
N GLU A 34 4.38 -2.45 3.56
CA GLU A 34 3.98 -1.26 4.28
C GLU A 34 2.77 -0.55 3.68
N VAL A 35 2.63 -0.53 2.35
CA VAL A 35 1.51 0.13 1.66
C VAL A 35 0.17 -0.54 1.95
N LEU A 36 0.17 -1.81 2.35
CA LEU A 36 -1.02 -2.57 2.74
C LEU A 36 -1.50 -2.23 4.16
N TRP A 37 -0.81 -1.33 4.85
CA TRP A 37 -1.12 -0.91 6.21
C TRP A 37 -1.36 0.59 6.27
N HIS A 38 -2.42 0.99 6.97
CA HIS A 38 -2.68 2.40 7.21
C HIS A 38 -1.64 3.00 8.16
N GLN A 39 -1.46 4.32 8.17
CA GLN A 39 -0.58 5.02 9.11
C GLN A 39 -0.89 4.72 10.58
N SER A 40 -2.15 4.39 10.89
CA SER A 40 -2.56 3.97 12.24
C SER A 40 -2.02 2.59 12.65
N GLY A 41 -1.28 1.89 11.77
CA GLY A 41 -0.84 0.51 12.00
C GLY A 41 -1.97 -0.51 11.85
N THR A 42 -3.09 -0.12 11.23
CA THR A 42 -4.18 -1.04 10.91
C THR A 42 -4.04 -1.55 9.48
N PRO A 43 -4.34 -2.85 9.23
CA PRO A 43 -4.33 -3.37 7.88
C PRO A 43 -5.45 -2.74 7.04
N THR A 44 -5.18 -2.51 5.78
CA THR A 44 -6.20 -2.06 4.83
C THR A 44 -6.62 -3.23 3.96
N ARG A 45 -7.92 -3.29 3.64
CA ARG A 45 -8.36 -4.19 2.56
C ARG A 45 -8.19 -3.51 1.22
N VAL A 46 -7.96 -4.31 0.20
CA VAL A 46 -7.92 -3.82 -1.17
C VAL A 46 -9.30 -3.25 -1.53
N VAL A 47 -9.33 -1.98 -1.93
CA VAL A 47 -10.50 -1.35 -2.54
C VAL A 47 -10.11 -0.84 -3.91
N ARG A 48 -11.03 -0.93 -4.88
CA ARG A 48 -10.71 -0.56 -6.26
C ARG A 48 -11.94 -0.09 -7.02
N TRP A 49 -11.73 0.68 -8.07
CA TRP A 49 -12.79 1.01 -9.02
C TRP A 49 -13.13 -0.21 -9.88
N GLU A 50 -14.40 -0.44 -10.08
CA GLU A 50 -14.93 -1.44 -11.01
C GLU A 50 -15.70 -0.78 -12.17
N ASN A 51 -15.85 0.54 -12.11
CA ASN A 51 -16.52 1.36 -13.11
C ASN A 51 -15.59 2.48 -13.61
N ASP A 52 -15.98 3.13 -14.70
CA ASP A 52 -15.32 4.33 -15.21
C ASP A 52 -15.29 5.43 -14.15
N ILE A 53 -14.18 6.18 -14.08
CA ILE A 53 -14.05 7.36 -13.23
C ILE A 53 -14.51 8.58 -14.03
N ARG A 54 -15.55 9.24 -13.53
CA ARG A 54 -16.07 10.51 -14.06
C ARG A 54 -15.65 11.63 -13.11
N VAL A 55 -14.61 12.38 -13.53
CA VAL A 55 -14.01 13.39 -12.66
C VAL A 55 -14.59 14.78 -12.90
N ARG A 56 -14.86 15.49 -11.82
CA ARG A 56 -15.17 16.91 -11.77
C ARG A 56 -14.11 17.64 -10.98
N LEU A 57 -13.52 18.69 -11.58
CA LEU A 57 -12.57 19.57 -10.92
C LEU A 57 -13.22 20.97 -10.73
N TYR A 58 -13.11 21.49 -9.51
CA TYR A 58 -13.69 22.80 -9.17
C TYR A 58 -12.89 23.47 -8.03
N GLY A 59 -13.29 24.69 -7.66
CA GLY A 59 -12.73 25.41 -6.53
C GLY A 59 -11.84 26.58 -6.92
N VAL A 60 -11.00 27.01 -5.99
CA VAL A 60 -10.17 28.22 -6.11
C VAL A 60 -9.09 28.01 -7.17
N ASN A 61 -9.01 28.94 -8.14
CA ASN A 61 -7.99 28.91 -9.21
C ASN A 61 -7.93 27.59 -9.98
N VAL A 62 -9.06 26.88 -10.11
CA VAL A 62 -9.12 25.57 -10.79
C VAL A 62 -8.48 25.60 -12.18
N ALA A 63 -8.60 26.68 -12.94
CA ALA A 63 -8.02 26.82 -14.27
C ALA A 63 -6.48 26.68 -14.27
N VAL A 64 -5.81 27.09 -13.18
CA VAL A 64 -4.34 27.01 -13.03
C VAL A 64 -3.90 25.56 -12.77
N HIS A 65 -4.68 24.81 -11.98
CA HIS A 65 -4.27 23.50 -11.45
C HIS A 65 -4.84 22.32 -12.24
N ARG A 66 -5.93 22.57 -13.02
CA ARG A 66 -6.69 21.54 -13.74
C ARG A 66 -5.81 20.65 -14.63
N ALA A 67 -4.98 21.26 -15.47
CA ALA A 67 -4.19 20.52 -16.45
C ALA A 67 -3.24 19.52 -15.77
N HIS A 68 -2.57 19.94 -14.70
CA HIS A 68 -1.63 19.11 -13.94
C HIS A 68 -2.35 17.97 -13.22
N MET A 69 -3.46 18.23 -12.51
CA MET A 69 -4.23 17.20 -11.83
C MET A 69 -4.83 16.19 -12.79
N LEU A 70 -5.39 16.63 -13.92
CA LEU A 70 -5.86 15.71 -14.96
C LEU A 70 -4.74 14.87 -15.55
N GLN A 71 -3.54 15.43 -15.72
CA GLN A 71 -2.37 14.68 -16.16
C GLN A 71 -2.00 13.59 -15.16
N ALA A 72 -1.95 13.89 -13.86
CA ALA A 72 -1.67 12.92 -12.82
C ALA A 72 -2.72 11.78 -12.83
N LEU A 73 -4.01 12.10 -12.86
CA LEU A 73 -5.09 11.12 -12.95
C LEU A 73 -4.98 10.24 -14.21
N ARG A 74 -4.69 10.83 -15.39
CA ARG A 74 -4.52 10.07 -16.65
C ARG A 74 -3.33 9.13 -16.59
N VAL A 75 -2.21 9.56 -16.04
CA VAL A 75 -1.01 8.71 -15.90
C VAL A 75 -1.32 7.54 -14.96
N VAL A 76 -1.95 7.78 -13.82
CA VAL A 76 -2.31 6.75 -12.87
C VAL A 76 -3.33 5.76 -13.46
N THR A 77 -4.37 6.26 -14.11
CA THR A 77 -5.41 5.40 -14.71
C THR A 77 -4.89 4.61 -15.92
N SER A 78 -3.90 5.13 -16.66
CA SER A 78 -3.28 4.40 -17.77
C SER A 78 -2.55 3.13 -17.33
N GLU A 79 -2.03 3.07 -16.09
CA GLU A 79 -1.40 1.87 -15.53
C GLU A 79 -2.43 0.81 -15.07
N THR A 80 -3.69 1.18 -14.96
CA THR A 80 -4.75 0.34 -14.34
C THR A 80 -5.80 -0.15 -15.33
N GLY A 81 -5.88 0.47 -16.50
CA GLY A 81 -6.93 0.21 -17.47
C GLY A 81 -8.29 0.80 -17.12
N VAL A 82 -8.43 1.52 -15.98
CA VAL A 82 -9.65 2.22 -15.62
C VAL A 82 -9.81 3.45 -16.51
N LYS A 83 -10.99 3.62 -17.11
CA LYS A 83 -11.27 4.77 -17.97
C LYS A 83 -11.53 6.02 -17.14
N LEU A 84 -10.87 7.12 -17.49
CA LEU A 84 -11.08 8.45 -16.91
C LEU A 84 -11.82 9.35 -17.89
N ILE A 85 -12.92 9.96 -17.44
CA ILE A 85 -13.76 10.88 -18.21
C ILE A 85 -13.85 12.20 -17.43
N ASP A 86 -13.37 13.28 -18.03
CA ASP A 86 -13.51 14.61 -17.45
C ASP A 86 -14.87 15.18 -17.80
N VAL A 87 -15.71 15.39 -16.79
CA VAL A 87 -17.07 15.95 -16.92
C VAL A 87 -17.19 17.39 -16.39
N SER A 88 -16.06 18.02 -15.99
CA SER A 88 -16.09 19.37 -15.42
C SER A 88 -16.64 20.38 -16.41
N GLY A 89 -17.65 21.15 -15.99
CA GLY A 89 -18.33 22.14 -16.84
C GLY A 89 -19.17 21.55 -17.97
N GLN A 90 -19.46 20.26 -17.95
CA GLN A 90 -20.30 19.55 -18.92
C GLN A 90 -21.75 19.48 -18.40
N PRO A 91 -22.76 19.28 -19.28
CA PRO A 91 -24.16 19.14 -18.84
C PRO A 91 -24.40 17.98 -17.88
N ASP A 92 -23.57 16.96 -17.92
CA ASP A 92 -23.65 15.76 -17.08
C ASP A 92 -22.67 15.77 -15.90
N GLU A 93 -22.15 16.93 -15.49
CA GLU A 93 -21.21 17.13 -14.39
C GLU A 93 -21.69 16.53 -13.06
N GLN A 94 -23.00 16.51 -12.82
CA GLN A 94 -23.62 15.88 -11.64
C GLN A 94 -23.44 14.36 -11.59
N THR A 95 -23.02 13.73 -12.68
CA THR A 95 -22.74 12.29 -12.72
C THR A 95 -21.31 11.95 -12.27
N ALA A 96 -20.54 12.94 -11.83
CA ALA A 96 -19.17 12.71 -11.33
C ALA A 96 -19.19 11.77 -10.12
N ASN A 97 -18.33 10.76 -10.14
CA ASN A 97 -18.04 9.88 -9.02
C ASN A 97 -16.66 10.16 -8.39
N LEU A 98 -15.88 11.05 -9.01
CA LEU A 98 -14.67 11.63 -8.44
C LEU A 98 -14.78 13.15 -8.47
N THR A 99 -14.65 13.79 -7.33
CA THR A 99 -14.55 15.24 -7.23
C THR A 99 -13.16 15.65 -6.76
N VAL A 100 -12.59 16.68 -7.39
CA VAL A 100 -11.33 17.31 -6.98
C VAL A 100 -11.60 18.78 -6.69
N GLU A 101 -11.45 19.16 -5.42
CA GLU A 101 -11.70 20.50 -4.93
C GLU A 101 -10.36 21.19 -4.61
N PHE A 102 -10.10 22.31 -5.29
CA PHE A 102 -9.00 23.20 -4.94
C PHE A 102 -9.48 24.22 -3.91
N MET A 103 -8.98 24.08 -2.69
CA MET A 103 -9.41 24.86 -1.53
C MET A 103 -8.54 26.10 -1.35
N ALA A 104 -9.08 27.10 -0.65
CA ALA A 104 -8.28 28.21 -0.18
C ALA A 104 -7.24 27.76 0.85
N ASP A 105 -6.10 28.43 0.91
CA ASP A 105 -4.97 28.03 1.77
C ASP A 105 -5.31 27.95 3.27
N SER A 106 -6.31 28.72 3.72
CA SER A 106 -6.77 28.74 5.11
C SER A 106 -7.73 27.62 5.49
N GLN A 107 -8.18 26.79 4.53
CA GLN A 107 -9.21 25.77 4.77
C GLN A 107 -8.63 24.39 5.10
N LEU A 108 -7.33 24.18 4.88
CA LEU A 108 -6.63 22.95 5.26
C LEU A 108 -5.43 23.29 6.14
N GLU A 109 -5.11 22.40 7.07
CA GLU A 109 -3.95 22.57 7.95
C GLU A 109 -2.63 22.43 7.20
N ASP A 110 -1.57 23.07 7.73
CA ASP A 110 -0.25 23.07 7.07
C ASP A 110 0.39 21.67 7.01
N ASN A 111 0.09 20.83 7.98
CA ASN A 111 0.55 19.44 8.04
C ASN A 111 -0.29 18.47 7.18
N GLN A 112 -1.46 18.92 6.67
CA GLN A 112 -2.34 18.14 5.81
C GLN A 112 -2.79 18.98 4.59
N PRO A 113 -1.89 19.27 3.65
CA PRO A 113 -2.18 20.16 2.51
C PRO A 113 -3.13 19.55 1.48
N CYS A 114 -3.33 18.26 1.53
CA CYS A 114 -4.22 17.49 0.65
C CYS A 114 -4.73 16.24 1.35
N VAL A 115 -5.88 15.76 0.91
CA VAL A 115 -6.53 14.56 1.45
C VAL A 115 -7.47 13.95 0.43
N THR A 116 -7.51 12.62 0.38
CA THR A 116 -8.48 11.84 -0.39
C THR A 116 -9.43 11.10 0.54
N TYR A 117 -10.72 11.31 0.36
CA TYR A 117 -11.79 10.55 0.98
C TYR A 117 -12.33 9.55 -0.04
N LEU A 118 -12.46 8.30 0.37
CA LEU A 118 -13.02 7.22 -0.45
C LEU A 118 -14.31 6.73 0.19
N ASP A 119 -15.41 6.74 -0.58
CA ASP A 119 -16.60 5.99 -0.25
C ASP A 119 -16.52 4.63 -0.94
N PHE A 120 -16.60 3.57 -0.16
CA PHE A 120 -16.51 2.21 -0.68
C PHE A 120 -17.53 1.29 -0.03
N ARG A 121 -18.09 0.42 -0.86
CA ARG A 121 -19.11 -0.53 -0.44
C ARG A 121 -18.47 -1.81 0.06
N LYS A 122 -18.79 -2.19 1.31
CA LYS A 122 -18.32 -3.45 1.94
C LYS A 122 -16.79 -3.62 1.90
N GLU A 123 -16.02 -2.53 1.91
CA GLU A 123 -14.55 -2.55 1.81
C GLU A 123 -14.01 -3.30 0.57
N THR A 124 -14.72 -3.26 -0.54
CA THR A 124 -14.34 -3.96 -1.77
C THR A 124 -14.25 -3.04 -2.98
N ARG A 125 -15.31 -2.28 -3.24
CA ARG A 125 -15.46 -1.44 -4.42
C ARG A 125 -15.57 0.03 -4.03
N ILE A 126 -14.83 0.89 -4.72
CA ILE A 126 -14.95 2.34 -4.60
C ILE A 126 -16.21 2.77 -5.37
N ASP A 127 -17.14 3.44 -4.70
CA ASP A 127 -18.34 4.01 -5.30
C ASP A 127 -18.13 5.49 -5.66
N SER A 128 -17.41 6.25 -4.80
CA SER A 128 -17.03 7.63 -5.06
C SER A 128 -15.76 8.03 -4.35
N ALA A 129 -15.15 9.12 -4.78
CA ALA A 129 -13.99 9.72 -4.12
C ALA A 129 -14.07 11.24 -4.14
N THR A 130 -13.51 11.87 -3.09
CA THR A 130 -13.32 13.32 -3.00
C THR A 130 -11.88 13.62 -2.65
N VAL A 131 -11.22 14.40 -3.48
CA VAL A 131 -9.88 14.93 -3.24
C VAL A 131 -10.01 16.40 -2.87
N GLN A 132 -9.43 16.80 -1.76
CA GLN A 132 -9.29 18.19 -1.35
C GLN A 132 -7.83 18.57 -1.26
N MET A 133 -7.44 19.69 -1.85
CA MET A 133 -6.06 20.16 -1.80
C MET A 133 -5.97 21.68 -1.87
N ARG A 134 -4.98 22.24 -1.17
CA ARG A 134 -4.69 23.68 -1.30
C ARG A 134 -4.04 23.97 -2.64
N GLY A 135 -4.43 25.07 -3.27
CA GLY A 135 -3.89 25.46 -4.59
C GLY A 135 -2.37 25.53 -4.63
N ARG A 136 -1.73 26.13 -3.61
CA ARG A 136 -0.25 26.24 -3.51
C ARG A 136 0.46 24.89 -3.42
N ASP A 137 -0.23 23.85 -2.96
CA ASP A 137 0.31 22.49 -2.78
C ASP A 137 -0.11 21.54 -3.90
N ALA A 138 -0.98 21.96 -4.83
CA ALA A 138 -1.58 21.13 -5.87
C ALA A 138 -0.53 20.36 -6.68
N TRP A 139 0.64 20.98 -6.94
CA TRP A 139 1.73 20.36 -7.69
C TRP A 139 2.25 19.09 -6.99
N ARG A 140 2.57 19.17 -5.70
CA ARG A 140 3.13 18.04 -4.95
C ARG A 140 2.08 17.00 -4.57
N CYS A 141 0.80 17.41 -4.49
CA CYS A 141 -0.30 16.55 -4.10
C CYS A 141 -0.85 15.72 -5.25
N ALA A 142 -0.73 16.14 -6.50
CA ALA A 142 -1.48 15.58 -7.60
C ALA A 142 -1.27 14.07 -7.78
N TYR A 143 -0.03 13.59 -7.87
CA TYR A 143 0.27 12.17 -8.03
C TYR A 143 0.03 11.37 -6.75
N HIS A 144 0.30 11.96 -5.59
CA HIS A 144 0.04 11.35 -4.28
C HIS A 144 -1.45 11.05 -4.11
N GLU A 145 -2.30 12.06 -4.29
CA GLU A 145 -3.74 11.89 -4.15
C GLU A 145 -4.33 11.02 -5.29
N ALA A 146 -3.78 11.08 -6.50
CA ALA A 146 -4.21 10.20 -7.58
C ALA A 146 -3.98 8.71 -7.25
N MET A 147 -2.91 8.36 -6.53
CA MET A 147 -2.69 6.98 -6.04
C MET A 147 -3.76 6.60 -5.01
N HIS A 148 -4.08 7.51 -4.07
CA HIS A 148 -5.16 7.28 -3.10
C HIS A 148 -6.52 7.12 -3.78
N VAL A 149 -6.82 7.93 -4.79
CA VAL A 149 -8.04 7.77 -5.62
C VAL A 149 -8.15 6.34 -6.15
N MET A 150 -7.04 5.71 -6.55
CA MET A 150 -7.05 4.33 -7.02
C MET A 150 -7.17 3.27 -5.93
N GLY A 151 -7.37 3.66 -4.68
CA GLY A 151 -7.58 2.75 -3.55
C GLY A 151 -6.31 2.33 -2.81
N VAL A 152 -5.14 2.83 -3.18
CA VAL A 152 -3.88 2.58 -2.48
C VAL A 152 -3.79 3.55 -1.30
N ARG A 153 -4.12 3.09 -0.09
CA ARG A 153 -4.34 3.95 1.09
C ARG A 153 -3.15 4.08 2.05
N GLY A 154 -2.16 3.20 1.91
CA GLY A 154 -1.00 3.21 2.80
C GLY A 154 0.03 4.27 2.43
N HIS A 155 0.82 4.69 3.42
CA HIS A 155 1.94 5.62 3.26
C HIS A 155 3.23 4.90 3.66
N PRO A 156 3.90 4.20 2.74
CA PRO A 156 5.12 3.48 3.06
C PRO A 156 6.30 4.41 3.30
N SER A 157 7.35 3.91 3.95
CA SER A 157 8.60 4.66 4.16
C SER A 157 9.55 4.60 2.96
N GLY A 158 9.28 3.72 1.99
CA GLY A 158 10.12 3.52 0.81
C GLY A 158 9.96 4.60 -0.26
N HIS A 159 10.65 4.43 -1.40
CA HIS A 159 10.69 5.40 -2.48
C HIS A 159 9.46 5.30 -3.39
N THR A 160 8.39 5.99 -3.04
CA THR A 160 7.11 6.09 -3.77
C THR A 160 6.54 7.50 -3.67
N VAL A 161 5.58 7.85 -4.52
CA VAL A 161 4.85 9.13 -4.40
C VAL A 161 3.96 9.17 -3.16
N LEU A 162 3.67 8.02 -2.55
CA LEU A 162 2.90 7.90 -1.30
C LEU A 162 3.72 8.19 -0.05
N SER A 163 5.04 8.23 -0.17
CA SER A 163 5.93 8.57 0.95
C SER A 163 5.98 10.07 1.17
N TYR A 164 6.15 10.49 2.43
CA TYR A 164 6.29 11.90 2.77
C TYR A 164 7.71 12.39 2.46
N PHE A 165 8.02 12.60 1.18
CA PHE A 165 9.30 13.18 0.80
C PHE A 165 9.26 14.70 0.85
N PRO A 166 10.34 15.35 1.30
CA PRO A 166 10.49 16.80 1.22
C PRO A 166 10.66 17.30 -0.22
N GLY A 167 10.92 16.41 -1.19
CA GLY A 167 11.14 16.75 -2.60
C GLY A 167 9.88 16.79 -3.45
N LYS A 168 9.89 17.56 -4.53
CA LYS A 168 8.84 17.55 -5.55
C LYS A 168 9.02 16.31 -6.43
N ILE A 169 8.04 15.42 -6.44
CA ILE A 169 7.96 14.31 -7.38
C ILE A 169 6.90 14.65 -8.41
N ASP A 170 7.31 14.81 -9.66
CA ASP A 170 6.42 15.09 -10.78
C ASP A 170 6.33 13.86 -11.67
N GLY A 171 5.50 12.92 -11.25
CA GLY A 171 5.27 11.67 -11.98
C GLY A 171 5.32 10.44 -11.08
N LEU A 172 4.94 9.29 -11.64
CA LEU A 172 5.03 8.01 -10.96
C LEU A 172 6.45 7.47 -10.98
N LEU A 173 6.90 6.98 -9.84
CA LEU A 173 8.12 6.21 -9.70
C LEU A 173 7.93 4.76 -10.18
N PRO A 174 8.98 4.00 -10.45
CA PRO A 174 8.87 2.61 -10.94
C PRO A 174 8.01 1.73 -10.02
N LEU A 175 8.17 1.86 -8.69
CA LEU A 175 7.42 1.05 -7.72
C LEU A 175 5.93 1.44 -7.67
N ASP A 176 5.59 2.72 -7.90
CA ASP A 176 4.18 3.15 -7.99
C ASP A 176 3.46 2.48 -9.17
N ARG A 177 4.14 2.37 -10.32
CA ARG A 177 3.60 1.67 -11.51
C ARG A 177 3.38 0.18 -11.24
N ILE A 178 4.33 -0.47 -10.57
CA ILE A 178 4.23 -1.87 -10.15
C ILE A 178 3.01 -2.04 -9.23
N MET A 179 2.85 -1.18 -8.22
CA MET A 179 1.70 -1.19 -7.32
C MET A 179 0.38 -1.06 -8.08
N LEU A 180 0.25 -0.09 -8.99
CA LEU A 180 -0.98 0.14 -9.74
C LEU A 180 -1.33 -1.05 -10.64
N ARG A 181 -0.37 -1.59 -11.41
CA ARG A 181 -0.59 -2.77 -12.26
C ARG A 181 -1.01 -3.98 -11.46
N ALA A 182 -0.34 -4.24 -10.33
CA ALA A 182 -0.72 -5.33 -9.42
C ALA A 182 -2.12 -5.12 -8.83
N TRP A 183 -2.42 -3.89 -8.35
CA TRP A 183 -3.70 -3.53 -7.73
C TRP A 183 -4.90 -3.73 -8.65
N TYR A 184 -4.69 -3.51 -9.96
CA TYR A 184 -5.73 -3.66 -10.99
C TYR A 184 -5.56 -4.91 -11.86
N SER A 185 -4.63 -5.80 -11.52
CA SER A 185 -4.51 -7.08 -12.19
C SER A 185 -5.76 -7.97 -11.95
N PRO A 186 -6.04 -8.94 -12.82
CA PRO A 186 -7.14 -9.91 -12.62
C PRO A 186 -6.98 -10.76 -11.35
N ARG A 187 -5.77 -10.86 -10.81
CA ARG A 187 -5.46 -11.63 -9.59
C ARG A 187 -5.78 -10.85 -8.30
N MET A 188 -5.88 -9.53 -8.37
CA MET A 188 -6.21 -8.68 -7.23
C MET A 188 -7.71 -8.42 -7.22
N THR A 189 -8.39 -8.73 -6.12
CA THR A 189 -9.83 -8.50 -5.97
C THR A 189 -10.12 -7.59 -4.79
N GLY A 190 -11.21 -6.84 -4.87
CA GLY A 190 -11.67 -6.02 -3.75
C GLY A 190 -11.99 -6.86 -2.53
N GLY A 191 -11.60 -6.37 -1.35
CA GLY A 191 -11.75 -7.07 -0.07
C GLY A 191 -10.56 -7.94 0.34
N MET A 192 -9.57 -8.17 -0.55
CA MET A 192 -8.34 -8.89 -0.19
C MET A 192 -7.66 -8.26 1.02
N THR A 193 -7.18 -9.12 1.90
CA THR A 193 -6.34 -8.78 3.04
C THR A 193 -4.91 -8.49 2.60
N PRO A 194 -4.07 -7.87 3.43
CA PRO A 194 -2.65 -7.69 3.13
C PRO A 194 -1.92 -8.99 2.76
N PHE A 195 -2.26 -10.11 3.38
CA PHE A 195 -1.62 -11.41 3.08
C PHE A 195 -2.05 -11.99 1.74
N GLU A 196 -3.29 -11.76 1.33
CA GLU A 196 -3.79 -12.16 0.01
C GLU A 196 -3.22 -11.25 -1.09
N ALA A 197 -3.07 -9.96 -0.80
CA ALA A 197 -2.59 -8.96 -1.75
C ALA A 197 -1.06 -8.99 -1.94
N LEU A 198 -0.30 -9.25 -0.86
CA LEU A 198 1.16 -9.23 -0.90
C LEU A 198 1.77 -10.16 -1.96
N PRO A 199 1.34 -11.41 -2.15
CA PRO A 199 1.85 -12.27 -3.22
C PRO A 199 1.62 -11.67 -4.62
N VAL A 200 0.48 -11.01 -4.86
CA VAL A 200 0.18 -10.40 -6.17
C VAL A 200 1.12 -9.22 -6.43
N LEU A 201 1.34 -8.36 -5.43
CA LEU A 201 2.29 -7.26 -5.50
C LEU A 201 3.73 -7.76 -5.71
N ALA A 202 4.13 -8.79 -4.97
CA ALA A 202 5.46 -9.38 -5.06
C ALA A 202 5.73 -10.03 -6.42
N ASP A 203 4.76 -10.72 -6.99
CA ASP A 203 4.90 -11.35 -8.31
C ASP A 203 5.03 -10.28 -9.42
N GLU A 204 4.32 -9.16 -9.32
CA GLU A 204 4.48 -8.04 -10.26
C GLU A 204 5.86 -7.39 -10.10
N LEU A 205 6.37 -7.27 -8.88
CA LEU A 205 7.74 -6.80 -8.62
C LEU A 205 8.76 -7.76 -9.25
N VAL A 206 8.64 -9.08 -9.02
CA VAL A 206 9.51 -10.10 -9.64
C VAL A 206 9.43 -10.02 -11.17
N ALA A 207 8.22 -9.82 -11.73
CA ALA A 207 8.07 -9.70 -13.18
C ALA A 207 8.80 -8.49 -13.77
N SER A 208 9.00 -7.44 -12.98
CA SER A 208 9.64 -6.18 -13.41
C SER A 208 11.16 -6.20 -13.37
N VAL A 209 11.79 -7.17 -12.68
CA VAL A 209 13.27 -7.27 -12.61
C VAL A 209 13.83 -8.14 -13.73
N PRO A 210 15.04 -7.80 -14.25
CA PRO A 210 15.69 -8.57 -15.31
C PRO A 210 16.03 -10.01 -14.90
N ASP A 211 16.64 -10.19 -13.73
CA ASP A 211 17.05 -11.50 -13.19
C ASP A 211 16.04 -11.99 -12.15
N LYS A 212 15.00 -12.63 -12.63
CA LYS A 212 13.95 -13.21 -11.79
C LYS A 212 14.46 -14.34 -10.90
N ALA A 213 15.41 -15.14 -11.39
CA ALA A 213 15.93 -16.29 -10.65
C ALA A 213 16.70 -15.84 -9.38
N ALA A 214 17.39 -14.71 -9.45
CA ALA A 214 18.11 -14.16 -8.31
C ALA A 214 17.17 -13.63 -7.20
N VAL A 215 15.98 -13.10 -7.54
CA VAL A 215 15.09 -12.46 -6.58
C VAL A 215 13.98 -13.37 -6.04
N LEU A 216 13.67 -14.49 -6.69
CA LEU A 216 12.67 -15.45 -6.20
C LEU A 216 12.98 -15.98 -4.79
N PRO A 217 14.21 -16.40 -4.46
CA PRO A 217 14.53 -16.82 -3.10
C PRO A 217 14.37 -15.70 -2.07
N LEU A 218 14.68 -14.45 -2.43
CA LEU A 218 14.51 -13.28 -1.56
C LEU A 218 13.04 -13.01 -1.26
N ARG A 219 12.18 -13.12 -2.29
CA ARG A 219 10.71 -13.03 -2.12
C ARG A 219 10.20 -14.08 -1.13
N ASP A 220 10.60 -15.33 -1.31
CA ASP A 220 10.14 -16.45 -0.48
C ASP A 220 10.64 -16.30 0.96
N GLN A 221 11.88 -15.86 1.14
CA GLN A 221 12.42 -15.54 2.47
C GLN A 221 11.66 -14.40 3.14
N PHE A 222 11.29 -13.36 2.39
CA PHE A 222 10.48 -12.26 2.90
C PHE A 222 9.12 -12.76 3.42
N PHE A 223 8.43 -13.63 2.68
CA PHE A 223 7.15 -14.22 3.13
C PHE A 223 7.33 -15.02 4.41
N VAL A 224 8.31 -15.90 4.46
CA VAL A 224 8.59 -16.71 5.66
C VAL A 224 8.87 -15.82 6.87
N SER A 225 9.72 -14.82 6.73
CA SER A 225 10.06 -13.92 7.85
C SER A 225 8.87 -13.08 8.30
N THR A 226 8.06 -12.60 7.37
CA THR A 226 6.83 -11.84 7.65
C THR A 226 5.83 -12.68 8.43
N ILE A 227 5.56 -13.91 7.99
CA ILE A 227 4.67 -14.85 8.69
C ILE A 227 5.20 -15.17 10.08
N GLN A 228 6.50 -15.42 10.25
CA GLN A 228 7.11 -15.68 11.56
C GLN A 228 6.95 -14.50 12.53
N GLN A 229 7.18 -13.27 12.06
CA GLN A 229 6.95 -12.07 12.86
C GLN A 229 5.48 -11.93 13.27
N MET A 230 4.55 -12.23 12.37
CA MET A 230 3.13 -12.18 12.66
C MET A 230 2.72 -13.23 13.69
N HIS A 231 3.23 -14.46 13.57
CA HIS A 231 3.03 -15.50 14.58
C HIS A 231 3.52 -15.06 15.96
N ALA A 232 4.75 -14.56 16.06
CA ALA A 232 5.31 -14.10 17.32
C ALA A 232 4.44 -12.98 17.92
N CYS A 233 4.05 -11.98 17.12
CA CYS A 233 3.20 -10.88 17.55
C CYS A 233 1.81 -11.38 18.02
N ALA A 234 1.16 -12.27 17.26
CA ALA A 234 -0.15 -12.81 17.60
C ALA A 234 -0.12 -13.64 18.90
N HIS A 235 1.00 -14.30 19.20
CA HIS A 235 1.21 -15.00 20.49
C HIS A 235 1.59 -14.06 21.63
N GLY A 236 1.82 -12.76 21.35
CA GLY A 236 2.29 -11.81 22.36
C GLY A 236 3.78 -11.97 22.69
N GLN A 237 4.51 -12.63 21.80
CA GLN A 237 5.94 -12.85 21.88
C GLN A 237 6.67 -11.98 20.85
N GLY A 238 7.93 -11.65 21.14
CA GLY A 238 8.75 -10.85 20.23
C GLY A 238 8.29 -9.40 20.10
N ASP A 239 8.93 -8.69 19.19
CA ASP A 239 8.65 -7.29 18.89
C ASP A 239 7.36 -7.11 18.11
N ILE A 240 6.68 -5.99 18.35
CA ILE A 240 5.55 -5.57 17.52
C ILE A 240 6.13 -5.21 16.13
N PRO A 241 5.57 -5.77 15.03
CA PRO A 241 6.04 -5.46 13.68
C PRO A 241 6.03 -3.95 13.40
N ALA A 242 7.01 -3.48 12.64
CA ALA A 242 7.18 -2.06 12.32
C ALA A 242 5.92 -1.44 11.71
N VAL A 243 5.21 -2.19 10.85
CA VAL A 243 3.95 -1.76 10.22
C VAL A 243 2.83 -1.47 11.23
N VAL A 244 2.84 -2.12 12.40
CA VAL A 244 1.88 -1.88 13.49
C VAL A 244 2.33 -0.71 14.37
N LYS A 245 3.64 -0.48 14.51
CA LYS A 245 4.22 0.60 15.34
C LYS A 245 4.08 2.00 14.72
N ARG A 246 3.79 2.12 13.45
CA ARG A 246 3.84 3.38 12.68
C ARG A 246 3.00 4.52 13.21
N SER A 247 1.93 4.24 13.94
CA SER A 247 1.04 5.28 14.48
C SER A 247 1.64 6.12 15.61
N GLY A 248 2.84 5.80 16.10
CA GLY A 248 3.43 6.45 17.29
C GLY A 248 2.63 6.27 18.58
N LYS A 249 1.45 5.67 18.49
CA LYS A 249 0.53 5.40 19.61
C LYS A 249 0.39 3.89 19.76
N ALA A 250 1.47 3.22 20.21
CA ALA A 250 1.37 1.84 20.66
C ALA A 250 0.60 1.81 22.01
N THR A 251 -0.67 2.22 22.01
CA THR A 251 -1.57 2.01 23.12
C THR A 251 -1.79 0.51 23.30
N ALA A 252 -2.00 0.05 24.52
CA ALA A 252 -2.31 -1.37 24.80
C ALA A 252 -3.50 -1.85 23.96
N GLU A 253 -4.45 -0.98 23.63
CA GLU A 253 -5.60 -1.24 22.78
C GLU A 253 -5.19 -1.42 21.31
N GLY A 254 -4.33 -0.56 20.75
CA GLY A 254 -3.80 -0.71 19.39
C GLY A 254 -2.98 -1.98 19.21
N VAL A 255 -2.19 -2.36 20.22
CA VAL A 255 -1.45 -3.63 20.24
C VAL A 255 -2.41 -4.82 20.29
N ARG A 256 -3.45 -4.77 21.10
CA ARG A 256 -4.48 -5.82 21.19
C ARG A 256 -5.22 -5.96 19.85
N PHE A 257 -5.62 -4.84 19.26
CA PHE A 257 -6.25 -4.80 17.95
C PHE A 257 -5.33 -5.41 16.87
N GLY A 258 -4.08 -4.97 16.78
CA GLY A 258 -3.08 -5.48 15.84
C GLY A 258 -2.89 -6.99 15.99
N ARG A 259 -2.81 -7.52 17.22
CA ARG A 259 -2.72 -8.97 17.47
C ARG A 259 -3.94 -9.74 16.99
N GLY A 260 -5.14 -9.18 17.15
CA GLY A 260 -6.38 -9.77 16.64
C GLY A 260 -6.38 -9.85 15.12
N GLU A 261 -5.97 -8.78 14.45
CA GLU A 261 -5.83 -8.74 12.99
C GLU A 261 -4.78 -9.74 12.48
N MET A 262 -3.62 -9.82 13.14
CA MET A 262 -2.58 -10.80 12.80
C MET A 262 -3.09 -12.23 12.90
N GLY A 263 -3.77 -12.57 14.00
CA GLY A 263 -4.37 -13.88 14.17
C GLY A 263 -5.39 -14.21 13.08
N TYR A 264 -6.22 -13.25 12.71
CA TYR A 264 -7.17 -13.41 11.62
C TYR A 264 -6.49 -13.67 10.28
N PHE A 265 -5.45 -12.91 9.92
CA PHE A 265 -4.72 -13.11 8.67
C PHE A 265 -3.99 -14.45 8.62
N LEU A 266 -3.40 -14.89 9.72
CA LEU A 266 -2.82 -16.23 9.82
C LEU A 266 -3.88 -17.31 9.58
N ALA A 267 -5.07 -17.15 10.16
CA ALA A 267 -6.17 -18.07 9.91
C ALA A 267 -6.53 -18.13 8.42
N ILE A 268 -6.62 -16.99 7.75
CA ILE A 268 -6.89 -16.94 6.31
C ILE A 268 -5.75 -17.60 5.51
N ALA A 269 -4.49 -17.34 5.86
CA ALA A 269 -3.34 -17.96 5.20
C ALA A 269 -3.40 -19.51 5.28
N TYR A 270 -3.75 -20.06 6.45
CA TYR A 270 -3.93 -21.51 6.62
C TYR A 270 -5.17 -22.07 5.92
N LEU A 271 -6.26 -21.31 5.81
CA LEU A 271 -7.44 -21.74 5.05
C LEU A 271 -7.16 -21.82 3.55
N GLU A 272 -6.43 -20.88 3.03
CA GLU A 272 -6.17 -20.72 1.59
C GLU A 272 -4.91 -21.48 1.13
N GLY A 273 -3.94 -21.65 2.01
CA GLY A 273 -2.66 -22.27 1.67
C GLY A 273 -1.79 -21.39 0.76
N ALA A 274 -1.97 -20.07 0.82
CA ALA A 274 -1.30 -19.13 -0.09
C ALA A 274 0.18 -18.88 0.27
N THR A 275 0.49 -18.81 1.57
CA THR A 275 1.85 -18.53 2.10
C THR A 275 2.33 -19.57 3.10
N VAL A 276 1.44 -20.44 3.53
CA VAL A 276 1.68 -21.59 4.41
C VAL A 276 0.92 -22.79 3.87
N PRO A 277 1.32 -24.04 4.16
CA PRO A 277 0.53 -25.23 3.81
C PRO A 277 -0.89 -25.13 4.39
N ARG A 278 -1.88 -25.51 3.60
CA ARG A 278 -3.28 -25.49 4.02
C ARG A 278 -3.49 -26.39 5.25
N ASP A 279 -4.03 -25.80 6.32
CA ASP A 279 -4.36 -26.50 7.56
C ASP A 279 -5.63 -25.89 8.18
N ALA A 280 -6.76 -26.58 8.02
CA ALA A 280 -8.05 -26.11 8.54
C ALA A 280 -8.10 -26.12 10.07
N THR A 281 -7.40 -27.04 10.74
CA THR A 281 -7.36 -27.11 12.20
C THR A 281 -6.62 -25.93 12.78
N GLU A 282 -5.46 -25.61 12.23
CA GLU A 282 -4.66 -24.47 12.65
C GLU A 282 -5.41 -23.15 12.34
N ALA A 283 -6.08 -23.08 11.20
CA ALA A 283 -6.90 -21.92 10.84
C ALA A 283 -8.00 -21.65 11.88
N VAL A 284 -8.72 -22.68 12.32
CA VAL A 284 -9.77 -22.52 13.36
C VAL A 284 -9.18 -22.03 14.67
N ARG A 285 -8.03 -22.56 15.11
CA ARG A 285 -7.34 -22.08 16.32
C ARG A 285 -7.00 -20.58 16.24
N TRP A 286 -6.51 -20.14 15.09
CA TRP A 286 -6.21 -18.73 14.86
C TRP A 286 -7.45 -17.86 14.80
N LEU A 287 -8.55 -18.34 14.20
CA LEU A 287 -9.85 -17.65 14.22
C LEU A 287 -10.37 -17.47 15.65
N GLU A 288 -10.35 -18.51 16.46
CA GLU A 288 -10.79 -18.44 17.85
C GLU A 288 -9.98 -17.43 18.64
N ARG A 289 -8.65 -17.44 18.51
CA ARG A 289 -7.78 -16.50 19.17
C ARG A 289 -8.04 -15.04 18.71
N ALA A 290 -8.16 -14.82 17.41
CA ALA A 290 -8.47 -13.51 16.87
C ALA A 290 -9.84 -12.98 17.34
N ALA A 291 -10.85 -13.87 17.39
CA ALA A 291 -12.18 -13.54 17.88
C ALA A 291 -12.17 -13.11 19.36
N THR A 292 -11.38 -13.77 20.23
CA THR A 292 -11.23 -13.41 21.64
C THR A 292 -10.55 -12.02 21.82
N LEU A 293 -9.74 -11.60 20.84
CA LEU A 293 -9.13 -10.28 20.78
C LEU A 293 -10.05 -9.22 20.15
N GLY A 294 -11.27 -9.60 19.75
CA GLY A 294 -12.29 -8.69 19.24
C GLY A 294 -12.31 -8.55 17.72
N ASN A 295 -11.58 -9.39 16.97
CA ASN A 295 -11.61 -9.34 15.50
C ASN A 295 -12.98 -9.78 14.97
N ARG A 296 -13.70 -8.86 14.31
CA ARG A 296 -15.05 -9.09 13.76
C ARG A 296 -15.05 -10.07 12.59
N GLY A 297 -14.01 -10.06 11.75
CA GLY A 297 -13.89 -11.00 10.62
C GLY A 297 -13.75 -12.45 11.11
N ALA A 298 -12.96 -12.67 12.16
CA ALA A 298 -12.81 -13.97 12.79
C ALA A 298 -14.11 -14.45 13.43
N GLN A 299 -14.83 -13.59 14.14
CA GLN A 299 -16.14 -13.91 14.72
C GLN A 299 -17.15 -14.33 13.65
N ALA A 300 -17.22 -13.60 12.54
CA ALA A 300 -18.11 -13.90 11.43
C ALA A 300 -17.76 -15.24 10.76
N LYS A 301 -16.46 -15.52 10.51
CA LYS A 301 -16.03 -16.79 9.92
C LYS A 301 -16.31 -17.99 10.84
N LEU A 302 -16.05 -17.88 12.14
CA LEU A 302 -16.39 -18.94 13.10
C LEU A 302 -17.89 -19.20 13.17
N GLY A 303 -18.72 -18.16 13.08
CA GLY A 303 -20.17 -18.32 12.99
C GLY A 303 -20.60 -19.14 11.77
N ALA A 304 -19.95 -18.93 10.63
CA ALA A 304 -20.23 -19.68 9.39
C ALA A 304 -19.77 -21.17 9.45
N PHE A 305 -18.72 -21.49 10.22
CA PHE A 305 -18.27 -22.88 10.41
C PHE A 305 -19.15 -23.69 11.36
N ARG A 306 -20.00 -23.04 12.17
CA ARG A 306 -20.89 -23.69 13.14
C ARG A 306 -22.30 -23.95 12.60
N GLN A 307 -22.61 -23.47 11.42
CA GLN A 307 -23.83 -23.71 10.67
C GLN A 307 -23.65 -24.85 9.65
#